data_7ef8ecf4461033eb93727db9df8422ff
#
_entry.id   7ef8ecf4461033eb93727db9df8422ff
#
_cell.length_a   1.000
_cell.length_b   1.000
_cell.length_c   1.000
_cell.angle_alpha   90.00
_cell.angle_beta   90.00
_cell.angle_gamma   90.00
#
_symmetry.space_group_name_H-M   'P 1'
#
loop_
_entity.id
_entity.type
_entity.pdbx_description
1 polymer ?
#
loop_
_entity_poly.entity_id
_entity_poly.type
_entity_poly.pdbx_seq_one_letter_code
_entity_poly.pdbx_strand_id
1 'polypeptide(L)'
;MWIDITPVAKPRQTRSDVWKKRPCVVKYRQFADDLREAIGKAGFIVGNQLYMEFLIPMPKSWSKKKKGELIGSPHFQSTPDTDNLCKACLDALIEQDCRGWHLEAKKYWSEKGRIKIENK
;
A
#
# COMPACT_ATOMS: atom_id res chain seq x y z
N MET A 1 0.87 -5.18 -12.90
CA MET A 1 -0.48 -4.60 -12.83
C MET A 1 -0.46 -3.37 -11.95
N TRP A 2 -0.98 -2.27 -12.46
CA TRP A 2 -1.12 -1.02 -11.70
C TRP A 2 -2.54 -0.85 -11.20
N ILE A 3 -2.68 -0.35 -9.96
CA ILE A 3 -3.96 -0.12 -9.31
C ILE A 3 -4.00 1.34 -8.85
N ASP A 4 -5.04 2.07 -9.22
CA ASP A 4 -5.21 3.48 -8.86
C ASP A 4 -5.82 3.62 -7.47
N ILE A 5 -5.10 3.15 -6.46
CA ILE A 5 -5.47 3.23 -5.05
C ILE A 5 -4.28 3.79 -4.29
N THR A 6 -4.52 4.77 -3.43
CA THR A 6 -3.48 5.33 -2.56
C THR A 6 -3.04 4.30 -1.53
N PRO A 7 -1.74 3.98 -1.43
CA PRO A 7 -1.26 3.05 -0.42
C PRO A 7 -1.60 3.50 1.00
N VAL A 8 -2.03 2.57 1.83
CA VAL A 8 -2.37 2.80 3.24
C VAL A 8 -1.60 1.81 4.08
N ALA A 9 -0.87 2.31 5.08
CA ALA A 9 -0.18 1.46 6.03
C ALA A 9 -1.18 0.77 6.97
N LYS A 10 -0.89 -0.46 7.36
CA LYS A 10 -1.74 -1.17 8.30
C LYS A 10 -1.65 -0.52 9.68
N PRO A 11 -2.78 -0.07 10.27
CA PRO A 11 -2.76 0.48 11.61
C PRO A 11 -2.51 -0.61 12.64
N ARG A 12 -1.84 -0.23 13.73
CA ARG A 12 -1.65 -1.14 14.86
C ARG A 12 -3.00 -1.32 15.56
N GLN A 13 -3.55 -2.52 15.52
CA GLN A 13 -4.81 -2.82 16.17
C GLN A 13 -4.64 -2.97 17.67
N THR A 14 -5.59 -2.40 18.42
CA THR A 14 -5.69 -2.55 19.86
C THR A 14 -6.98 -3.30 20.20
N ARG A 15 -7.14 -3.75 21.45
CA ARG A 15 -8.38 -4.42 21.87
C ARG A 15 -9.62 -3.55 21.69
N SER A 16 -9.46 -2.23 21.83
CA SER A 16 -10.58 -1.28 21.66
C SER A 16 -11.04 -1.18 20.20
N ASP A 17 -10.22 -1.57 19.23
CA ASP A 17 -10.57 -1.48 17.81
C ASP A 17 -11.66 -2.47 17.39
N VAL A 18 -11.88 -3.51 18.20
CA VAL A 18 -13.01 -4.45 17.99
C VAL A 18 -14.34 -3.75 18.22
N TRP A 19 -14.38 -2.80 19.16
CA TRP A 19 -15.60 -2.11 19.60
C TRP A 19 -15.69 -0.67 19.10
N LYS A 20 -14.55 -0.03 18.83
CA LYS A 20 -14.47 1.37 18.40
C LYS A 20 -13.89 1.46 16.99
N LYS A 21 -14.59 2.18 16.11
CA LYS A 21 -14.12 2.42 14.74
C LYS A 21 -13.22 3.64 14.70
N ARG A 22 -11.92 3.47 14.98
CA ARG A 22 -10.96 4.56 14.81
C ARG A 22 -10.85 4.92 13.32
N PRO A 23 -10.66 6.21 12.96
CA PRO A 23 -10.54 6.64 11.57
C PRO A 23 -9.48 5.87 10.78
N CYS A 24 -8.33 5.56 11.37
CA CYS A 24 -7.26 4.82 10.70
C CYS A 24 -7.67 3.37 10.39
N VAL A 25 -8.45 2.74 11.25
CA VAL A 25 -8.95 1.38 11.04
C VAL A 25 -10.01 1.35 9.95
N VAL A 26 -10.93 2.31 9.95
CA VAL A 26 -11.96 2.45 8.91
C VAL A 26 -11.30 2.68 7.55
N LYS A 27 -10.32 3.57 7.48
CA LYS A 27 -9.57 3.86 6.27
C LYS A 27 -8.84 2.63 5.74
N TYR A 28 -8.22 1.86 6.61
CA TYR A 28 -7.56 0.61 6.23
C TYR A 28 -8.54 -0.42 5.68
N ARG A 29 -9.69 -0.61 6.33
CA ARG A 29 -10.71 -1.55 5.88
C ARG A 29 -11.23 -1.18 4.49
N GLN A 30 -11.48 0.10 4.26
CA GLN A 30 -11.90 0.59 2.94
C GLN A 30 -10.82 0.33 1.89
N PHE A 31 -9.56 0.62 2.22
CA PHE A 31 -8.41 0.31 1.36
C PHE A 31 -8.35 -1.17 1.01
N ALA A 32 -8.49 -2.05 2.00
CA ALA A 32 -8.46 -3.50 1.78
C ALA A 32 -9.59 -3.97 0.87
N ASP A 33 -10.80 -3.45 1.06
CA ASP A 33 -11.96 -3.79 0.23
C ASP A 33 -11.77 -3.31 -1.20
N ASP A 34 -11.30 -2.07 -1.40
CA ASP A 34 -11.03 -1.49 -2.71
C ASP A 34 -9.94 -2.28 -3.44
N LEU A 35 -8.89 -2.69 -2.73
CA LEU A 35 -7.80 -3.46 -3.30
C LEU A 35 -8.26 -4.86 -3.75
N ARG A 36 -9.04 -5.55 -2.92
CA ARG A 36 -9.64 -6.85 -3.27
C ARG A 36 -10.53 -6.75 -4.49
N GLU A 37 -11.35 -5.71 -4.56
CA GLU A 37 -12.23 -5.47 -5.71
C GLU A 37 -11.43 -5.25 -6.98
N ALA A 38 -10.40 -4.41 -6.95
CA ALA A 38 -9.56 -4.12 -8.11
C ALA A 38 -8.83 -5.37 -8.61
N ILE A 39 -8.29 -6.18 -7.70
CA ILE A 39 -7.61 -7.43 -8.04
C ILE A 39 -8.60 -8.45 -8.63
N GLY A 40 -9.78 -8.56 -8.05
CA GLY A 40 -10.82 -9.47 -8.54
C GLY A 40 -11.31 -9.10 -9.94
N LYS A 41 -11.54 -7.81 -10.21
CA LYS A 41 -11.96 -7.33 -11.53
C LYS A 41 -10.91 -7.57 -12.61
N ALA A 42 -9.64 -7.45 -12.26
CA ALA A 42 -8.54 -7.68 -13.19
C ALA A 42 -8.26 -9.17 -13.42
N GLY A 43 -8.83 -10.06 -12.62
CA GLY A 43 -8.55 -11.49 -12.70
C GLY A 43 -7.13 -11.85 -12.29
N PHE A 44 -6.48 -11.02 -11.50
CA PHE A 44 -5.10 -11.23 -11.05
C PHE A 44 -5.08 -12.25 -9.92
N ILE A 45 -4.25 -13.28 -10.05
CA ILE A 45 -4.07 -14.30 -9.03
C ILE A 45 -2.76 -14.05 -8.28
N VAL A 46 -2.85 -13.82 -6.98
CA VAL A 46 -1.68 -13.53 -6.13
C VAL A 46 -0.89 -14.83 -5.91
N GLY A 47 0.37 -14.80 -6.33
CA GLY A 47 1.28 -15.94 -6.20
C GLY A 47 2.09 -15.91 -4.90
N ASN A 48 3.07 -16.81 -4.82
CA ASN A 48 3.95 -16.94 -3.66
C ASN A 48 5.18 -16.03 -3.72
N GLN A 49 5.48 -15.50 -4.89
CA GLN A 49 6.59 -14.60 -5.12
C GLN A 49 6.02 -13.30 -5.68
N LEU A 50 6.20 -12.21 -4.94
CA LEU A 50 5.55 -10.94 -5.27
C LEU A 50 6.56 -9.80 -5.39
N TYR A 51 6.29 -8.91 -6.32
CA TYR A 51 6.94 -7.61 -6.45
C TYR A 51 5.88 -6.52 -6.30
N MET A 52 6.15 -5.54 -5.46
CA MET A 52 5.26 -4.40 -5.22
C MET A 52 6.00 -3.08 -5.35
N GLU A 53 5.36 -2.09 -5.97
CA GLU A 53 5.79 -0.70 -5.94
C GLU A 53 4.67 0.16 -5.37
N PHE A 54 5.04 1.03 -4.45
CA PHE A 54 4.12 1.96 -3.83
C PHE A 54 4.46 3.37 -4.26
N LEU A 55 3.53 4.07 -4.91
CA LEU A 55 3.65 5.48 -5.22
C LEU A 55 2.92 6.26 -4.14
N ILE A 56 3.68 7.04 -3.38
CA ILE A 56 3.18 7.79 -2.23
C ILE A 56 2.94 9.23 -2.66
N PRO A 57 1.72 9.78 -2.50
CA PRO A 57 1.46 11.16 -2.88
C PRO A 57 2.26 12.13 -2.04
N MET A 58 2.86 13.12 -2.69
CA MET A 58 3.62 14.18 -2.02
C MET A 58 2.67 15.07 -1.21
N PRO A 59 3.11 15.59 -0.04
CA PRO A 59 2.30 16.49 0.77
C PRO A 59 1.86 17.72 -0.03
N LYS A 60 0.60 18.12 0.14
CA LYS A 60 0.05 19.31 -0.54
C LYS A 60 0.76 20.60 -0.13
N SER A 61 1.34 20.63 1.07
CA SER A 61 2.06 21.78 1.59
C SER A 61 3.41 22.03 0.91
N TRP A 62 3.94 21.05 0.17
CA TRP A 62 5.21 21.23 -0.54
C TRP A 62 5.06 22.20 -1.71
N SER A 63 6.09 23.03 -1.93
CA SER A 63 6.16 23.91 -3.09
C SER A 63 6.24 23.13 -4.39
N LYS A 64 5.85 23.75 -5.50
CA LYS A 64 5.98 23.13 -6.83
C LYS A 64 7.42 22.75 -7.15
N LYS A 65 8.39 23.57 -6.73
CA LYS A 65 9.81 23.29 -6.91
C LYS A 65 10.22 22.03 -6.20
N LYS A 66 9.85 21.88 -4.92
CA LYS A 66 10.18 20.68 -4.13
C LYS A 66 9.51 19.43 -4.71
N LYS A 67 8.26 19.54 -5.13
CA LYS A 67 7.56 18.43 -5.78
C LYS A 67 8.25 18.00 -7.08
N GLY A 68 8.65 18.96 -7.90
CA GLY A 68 9.36 18.67 -9.14
C GLY A 68 10.73 18.02 -8.94
N GLU A 69 11.41 18.36 -7.86
CA GLU A 69 12.72 17.77 -7.53
C GLU A 69 12.61 16.34 -6.99
N LEU A 70 11.52 16.04 -6.27
CA LEU A 70 11.37 14.77 -5.56
C LEU A 70 10.48 13.75 -6.26
N ILE A 71 9.69 14.16 -7.26
CA ILE A 71 8.82 13.24 -7.98
C ILE A 71 9.63 12.08 -8.60
N GLY A 72 9.20 10.85 -8.38
CA GLY A 72 9.91 9.67 -8.86
C GLY A 72 11.13 9.27 -8.04
N SER A 73 11.49 10.06 -7.03
CA SER A 73 12.60 9.74 -6.13
C SER A 73 12.21 8.71 -5.09
N PRO A 74 13.16 7.88 -4.59
CA PRO A 74 12.85 6.94 -3.52
C PRO A 74 12.27 7.65 -2.29
N HIS A 75 11.20 7.08 -1.75
CA HIS A 75 10.56 7.54 -0.52
C HIS A 75 11.24 6.84 0.65
N PHE A 76 12.27 7.44 1.22
CA PHE A 76 13.02 6.85 2.31
C PHE A 76 13.06 7.78 3.53
N GLN A 77 13.31 7.20 4.70
CA GLN A 77 13.36 7.92 5.98
C GLN A 77 12.07 8.67 6.31
N SER A 78 10.94 8.24 5.75
CA SER A 78 9.64 8.85 5.97
C SER A 78 8.58 7.78 6.12
N THR A 79 7.55 8.08 6.91
CA THR A 79 6.36 7.22 7.01
C THR A 79 5.48 7.39 5.78
N PRO A 80 4.72 6.39 5.36
CA PRO A 80 4.63 5.04 5.95
C PRO A 80 5.82 4.14 5.61
N ASP A 81 6.10 3.19 6.51
CA ASP A 81 7.18 2.23 6.31
C ASP A 81 6.85 1.22 5.21
N THR A 82 7.87 0.80 4.46
CA THR A 82 7.69 -0.15 3.35
C THR A 82 7.10 -1.47 3.83
N ASP A 83 7.56 -2.01 4.95
CA ASP A 83 7.06 -3.26 5.51
C ASP A 83 5.60 -3.16 5.95
N ASN A 84 5.16 -2.03 6.50
CA ASN A 84 3.77 -1.79 6.86
C ASN A 84 2.86 -1.72 5.62
N LEU A 85 3.34 -1.13 4.54
CA LEU A 85 2.61 -1.09 3.27
C LEU A 85 2.45 -2.49 2.67
N CYS A 86 3.52 -3.27 2.69
CA CYS A 86 3.49 -4.67 2.23
C CYS A 86 2.52 -5.49 3.08
N LYS A 87 2.58 -5.35 4.39
CA LYS A 87 1.70 -6.07 5.31
C LYS A 87 0.23 -5.72 5.07
N ALA A 88 -0.07 -4.44 4.85
CA ALA A 88 -1.42 -4.00 4.53
C ALA A 88 -1.97 -4.69 3.28
N CYS A 89 -1.17 -4.78 2.23
CA CYS A 89 -1.56 -5.45 0.99
C CYS A 89 -1.67 -6.96 1.16
N LEU A 90 -0.71 -7.59 1.82
CA LEU A 90 -0.71 -9.03 2.02
C LEU A 90 -1.89 -9.49 2.88
N ASP A 91 -2.18 -8.77 3.97
CA ASP A 91 -3.31 -9.09 4.83
C ASP A 91 -4.65 -8.90 4.11
N ALA A 92 -4.71 -7.99 3.13
CA ALA A 92 -5.91 -7.78 2.32
C ALA A 92 -6.10 -8.88 1.26
N LEU A 93 -5.01 -9.42 0.71
CA LEU A 93 -5.06 -10.31 -0.47
C LEU A 93 -4.82 -11.78 -0.16
N ILE A 94 -4.13 -12.11 0.92
CA ILE A 94 -3.73 -13.47 1.27
C ILE A 94 -4.24 -13.80 2.67
N GLU A 95 -4.98 -14.90 2.81
CA GLU A 95 -5.46 -15.34 4.12
C GLU A 95 -4.32 -15.69 5.07
N GLN A 96 -3.25 -16.26 4.53
CA GLN A 96 -2.07 -16.65 5.29
C GLN A 96 -0.83 -16.08 4.62
N ASP A 97 -0.26 -15.05 5.20
CA ASP A 97 0.93 -14.38 4.66
C ASP A 97 2.18 -15.27 4.67
N CYS A 98 2.18 -16.33 5.46
CA CYS A 98 3.26 -17.33 5.47
C CYS A 98 3.41 -18.11 4.15
N ARG A 99 2.43 -18.04 3.25
CA ARG A 99 2.52 -18.66 1.92
C ARG A 99 3.49 -17.93 0.99
N GLY A 100 3.68 -16.63 1.21
CA GLY A 100 4.64 -15.85 0.44
C GLY A 100 6.06 -16.09 0.95
N TRP A 101 6.97 -16.50 0.07
CA TRP A 101 8.36 -16.73 0.46
C TRP A 101 9.35 -15.76 -0.21
N HIS A 102 8.92 -15.03 -1.21
CA HIS A 102 9.74 -14.01 -1.88
C HIS A 102 8.93 -12.73 -2.01
N LEU A 103 9.40 -11.67 -1.40
CA LEU A 103 8.77 -10.36 -1.46
C LEU A 103 9.82 -9.30 -1.77
N GLU A 104 9.59 -8.54 -2.83
CA GLU A 104 10.38 -7.35 -3.15
C GLU A 104 9.44 -6.16 -3.19
N ALA A 105 9.82 -5.07 -2.54
CA ALA A 105 8.99 -3.89 -2.48
C ALA A 105 9.82 -2.61 -2.52
N LYS A 106 9.28 -1.61 -3.20
CA LYS A 106 9.89 -0.28 -3.31
C LYS A 106 8.81 0.78 -3.13
N LYS A 107 9.18 1.94 -2.63
CA LYS A 107 8.27 3.07 -2.53
C LYS A 107 8.91 4.33 -3.09
N TYR A 108 8.10 5.15 -3.76
CA TYR A 108 8.55 6.37 -4.43
C TYR A 108 7.58 7.52 -4.18
N TRP A 109 8.08 8.74 -4.26
CA TRP A 109 7.25 9.93 -4.27
C TRP A 109 6.52 10.07 -5.61
N SER A 110 5.25 10.47 -5.58
CA SER A 110 4.44 10.67 -6.78
C SER A 110 3.39 11.75 -6.56
N GLU A 111 2.76 12.19 -7.64
CA GLU A 111 1.62 13.11 -7.54
C GLU A 111 0.37 12.41 -7.03
N LYS A 112 0.16 11.16 -7.46
CA LYS A 112 -1.01 10.35 -7.07
C LYS A 112 -0.57 9.05 -6.43
N GLY A 113 -1.36 8.58 -5.49
CA GLY A 113 -1.16 7.26 -4.91
C GLY A 113 -1.51 6.17 -5.90
N ARG A 114 -0.60 5.20 -6.08
CA ARG A 114 -0.82 4.01 -6.91
C ARG A 114 -0.07 2.83 -6.31
N ILE A 115 -0.48 1.64 -6.68
CA ILE A 115 0.17 0.40 -6.27
C ILE A 115 0.41 -0.46 -7.50
N LYS A 116 1.63 -0.97 -7.63
CA LYS A 116 1.96 -1.99 -8.63
C LYS A 116 2.15 -3.33 -7.93
N ILE A 117 1.48 -4.36 -8.43
CA ILE A 117 1.62 -5.72 -7.93
C ILE A 117 1.91 -6.65 -9.11
N GLU A 118 2.96 -7.46 -8.98
CA GLU A 118 3.33 -8.46 -9.98
C GLU A 118 3.74 -9.74 -9.30
N ASN A 119 3.47 -10.86 -9.95
CA ASN A 119 4.07 -12.15 -9.58
C ASN A 119 5.48 -12.22 -10.17
N LYS A 120 6.40 -12.70 -9.38
CA LYS A 120 7.76 -12.95 -9.86
C LYS A 120 7.93 -14.34 -10.43
#